data_4e02d81aea9d789b9c33bcd47e4e54a3
#
_entry.id   4e02d81aea9d789b9c33bcd47e4e54a3
#
_cell.length_a   1.000
_cell.length_b   1.000
_cell.length_c   1.000
_cell.angle_alpha   90.00
_cell.angle_beta   90.00
_cell.angle_gamma   90.00
#
_symmetry.space_group_name_H-M   'P 1'
#
loop_
_entity.id
_entity.type
_entity.pdbx_description
1 polymer ?
#
loop_
_entity_poly.entity_id
_entity_poly.type
_entity_poly.pdbx_seq_one_letter_code
_entity_poly.pdbx_strand_id
1 'polypeptide(L)'
;MIESLPSLFLERNFQFKTGDFITTTSDVTPLILHRGIVVVEDDGKAYVYHNSPNELNEIGGSVIKESVDSWLKSRKIKSIKPTNITRDKIENMYINLGQKKFNLFSFNCEQFAYFVKDGEYKSPQLAWYGALALMGGIALAVWIYNKKKR
;
A
#
# COMPACT_ATOMS: atom_id res chain seq x y z
N MET A 1 4.05 -42.27 -2.94
CA MET A 1 4.63 -41.20 -3.79
C MET A 1 3.48 -40.28 -4.14
N ILE A 2 3.39 -39.16 -3.46
CA ILE A 2 2.42 -38.12 -3.77
C ILE A 2 3.20 -37.10 -4.62
N GLU A 3 2.98 -37.18 -5.94
CA GLU A 3 3.51 -36.17 -6.85
C GLU A 3 2.95 -34.81 -6.48
N SER A 4 3.84 -33.90 -6.13
CA SER A 4 3.54 -32.49 -5.93
C SER A 4 2.98 -31.93 -7.22
N LEU A 5 1.70 -31.53 -7.21
CA LEU A 5 1.10 -30.76 -8.29
C LEU A 5 1.99 -29.53 -8.57
N PRO A 6 2.36 -29.30 -9.83
CA PRO A 6 3.12 -28.13 -10.20
C PRO A 6 2.26 -26.89 -9.89
N SER A 7 2.88 -25.92 -9.29
CA SER A 7 2.31 -24.61 -8.97
C SER A 7 1.90 -23.91 -10.27
N LEU A 8 0.67 -24.12 -10.69
CA LEU A 8 0.01 -23.45 -11.82
C LEU A 8 -0.39 -22.00 -11.48
N PHE A 9 0.36 -21.38 -10.57
CA PHE A 9 0.17 -19.98 -10.20
C PHE A 9 1.44 -19.20 -10.54
N LEU A 10 1.25 -18.22 -11.44
CA LEU A 10 2.13 -17.10 -11.68
C LEU A 10 3.17 -17.23 -12.80
N GLU A 11 2.73 -17.49 -14.00
CA GLU A 11 3.34 -16.84 -15.15
C GLU A 11 2.47 -15.70 -15.68
N ARG A 12 2.10 -14.75 -14.82
CA ARG A 12 1.93 -13.38 -15.28
C ARG A 12 3.32 -12.76 -15.24
N ASN A 13 4.02 -12.79 -16.35
CA ASN A 13 5.27 -12.05 -16.54
C ASN A 13 4.99 -10.55 -16.45
N PHE A 14 4.79 -10.04 -15.23
CA PHE A 14 4.77 -8.61 -15.00
C PHE A 14 6.19 -8.09 -15.16
N GLN A 15 6.45 -7.43 -16.27
CA GLN A 15 7.71 -6.72 -16.46
C GLN A 15 7.65 -5.40 -15.68
N PHE A 16 8.12 -5.43 -14.44
CA PHE A 16 8.22 -4.23 -13.62
C PHE A 16 9.28 -3.28 -14.14
N LYS A 17 9.04 -1.98 -13.94
CA LYS A 17 9.99 -0.91 -14.23
C LYS A 17 10.17 -0.02 -12.99
N THR A 18 11.37 0.55 -12.87
CA THR A 18 11.62 1.57 -11.86
C THR A 18 10.63 2.73 -12.03
N GLY A 19 10.01 3.13 -10.92
CA GLY A 19 8.98 4.16 -10.90
C GLY A 19 7.55 3.63 -11.03
N ASP A 20 7.33 2.32 -11.22
CA ASP A 20 5.98 1.77 -11.23
C ASP A 20 5.31 1.96 -9.86
N PHE A 21 4.15 2.62 -9.88
CA PHE A 21 3.28 2.76 -8.72
C PHE A 21 2.37 1.52 -8.65
N ILE A 22 2.66 0.64 -7.70
CA ILE A 22 1.94 -0.62 -7.55
C ILE A 22 0.90 -0.53 -6.43
N THR A 23 -0.30 -1.06 -6.70
CA THR A 23 -1.39 -1.20 -5.72
C THR A 23 -1.77 -2.67 -5.62
N THR A 24 -1.86 -3.17 -4.40
CA THR A 24 -2.29 -4.54 -4.10
C THR A 24 -3.39 -4.55 -3.05
N THR A 25 -3.96 -5.74 -2.80
CA THR A 25 -4.72 -5.98 -1.57
C THR A 25 -3.79 -5.89 -0.37
N SER A 26 -4.31 -5.52 0.80
CA SER A 26 -3.60 -5.68 2.07
C SER A 26 -3.66 -7.14 2.54
N ASP A 27 -2.68 -7.55 3.34
CA ASP A 27 -2.65 -8.86 4.00
C ASP A 27 -3.72 -8.98 5.09
N VAL A 28 -4.13 -7.84 5.66
CA VAL A 28 -5.10 -7.79 6.76
C VAL A 28 -6.52 -7.94 6.26
N THR A 29 -6.87 -7.28 5.15
CA THR A 29 -8.21 -7.33 4.57
C THR A 29 -8.18 -6.91 3.10
N PRO A 30 -8.96 -7.57 2.23
CA PRO A 30 -9.04 -7.19 0.81
C PRO A 30 -9.69 -5.82 0.57
N LEU A 31 -10.34 -5.24 1.58
CA LEU A 31 -10.95 -3.91 1.51
C LEU A 31 -9.92 -2.79 1.63
N ILE A 32 -8.80 -3.05 2.28
CA ILE A 32 -7.69 -2.10 2.39
C ILE A 32 -6.72 -2.36 1.24
N LEU A 33 -6.32 -1.30 0.56
CA LEU A 33 -5.31 -1.36 -0.48
C LEU A 33 -3.95 -0.99 0.09
N HIS A 34 -2.94 -1.72 -0.34
CA HIS A 34 -1.55 -1.43 -0.02
C HIS A 34 -0.83 -0.87 -1.24
N ARG A 35 0.01 0.14 -1.05
CA ARG A 35 0.69 0.84 -2.14
C ARG A 35 2.19 0.93 -1.92
N GLY A 36 2.92 0.86 -3.01
CA GLY A 36 4.36 1.02 -3.02
C GLY A 36 4.89 1.51 -4.37
N ILE A 37 6.17 1.78 -4.42
CA ILE A 37 6.89 2.18 -5.63
C ILE A 37 7.94 1.13 -5.93
N VAL A 38 8.00 0.70 -7.18
CA VAL A 38 8.95 -0.33 -7.64
C VAL A 38 10.28 0.30 -8.03
N VAL A 39 11.36 -0.36 -7.65
CA VAL A 39 12.71 -0.13 -8.18
C VAL A 39 13.23 -1.44 -8.76
N VAL A 40 13.71 -1.40 -9.97
CA VAL A 40 14.42 -2.52 -10.60
C VAL A 40 15.92 -2.25 -10.50
N GLU A 41 16.63 -3.16 -9.87
CA GLU A 41 18.09 -3.09 -9.71
C GLU A 41 18.81 -3.46 -11.01
N ASP A 42 20.12 -3.21 -11.08
CA ASP A 42 20.94 -3.47 -12.26
C ASP A 42 21.06 -4.99 -12.59
N ASP A 43 20.87 -5.85 -11.59
CA ASP A 43 20.80 -7.30 -11.74
C ASP A 43 19.42 -7.81 -12.21
N GLY A 44 18.49 -6.91 -12.48
CA GLY A 44 17.12 -7.19 -12.92
C GLY A 44 16.13 -7.54 -11.81
N LYS A 45 16.57 -7.58 -10.55
CA LYS A 45 15.66 -7.83 -9.42
C LYS A 45 14.79 -6.61 -9.13
N ALA A 46 13.53 -6.85 -8.88
CA ALA A 46 12.57 -5.80 -8.54
C ALA A 46 12.27 -5.77 -7.04
N TYR A 47 12.25 -4.57 -6.48
CA TYR A 47 11.92 -4.30 -5.09
C TYR A 47 10.79 -3.30 -4.99
N VAL A 48 9.98 -3.40 -3.93
CA VAL A 48 8.94 -2.43 -3.60
C VAL A 48 9.38 -1.64 -2.37
N TYR A 49 9.34 -0.33 -2.50
CA TYR A 49 9.49 0.59 -1.37
C TYR A 49 8.11 0.99 -0.89
N HIS A 50 7.79 0.68 0.35
CA HIS A 50 6.47 0.94 0.92
C HIS A 50 6.56 1.21 2.42
N ASN A 51 5.56 1.87 2.97
CA ASN A 51 5.45 2.06 4.41
C ASN A 51 4.56 0.96 5.00
N SER A 52 5.12 0.14 5.86
CA SER A 52 4.44 -1.00 6.48
C SER A 52 4.02 -0.69 7.91
N PRO A 53 2.79 -1.06 8.32
CA PRO A 53 2.34 -0.86 9.70
C PRO A 53 3.08 -1.73 10.70
N ASN A 54 3.55 -2.88 10.25
CA ASN A 54 4.30 -3.79 11.11
C ASN A 54 4.82 -4.99 10.33
N GLU A 55 6.05 -5.36 10.52
CA GLU A 55 6.49 -6.68 10.09
C GLU A 55 7.15 -7.44 11.21
N LEU A 56 7.15 -7.31 12.32
CA LEU A 56 7.80 -8.15 13.34
C LEU A 56 7.51 -7.68 14.78
N ASN A 57 6.24 -7.49 15.13
CA ASN A 57 5.83 -7.20 16.50
C ASN A 57 6.33 -5.86 17.08
N GLU A 58 6.80 -4.93 16.26
CA GLU A 58 7.18 -3.60 16.72
C GLU A 58 6.08 -2.59 16.41
N ILE A 59 5.52 -2.00 17.44
CA ILE A 59 4.59 -0.87 17.34
C ILE A 59 5.30 0.27 16.60
N GLY A 60 4.80 0.63 15.44
CA GLY A 60 5.32 1.73 14.65
C GLY A 60 6.27 1.30 13.54
N GLY A 61 5.77 0.52 12.59
CA GLY A 61 6.44 0.18 11.34
C GLY A 61 7.04 1.40 10.62
N SER A 62 7.79 1.15 9.58
CA SER A 62 8.53 2.18 8.85
C SER A 62 8.47 1.92 7.34
N VAL A 63 9.08 2.80 6.58
CA VAL A 63 9.34 2.55 5.16
C VAL A 63 10.37 1.43 5.04
N ILE A 64 10.02 0.40 4.27
CA ILE A 64 10.88 -0.75 4.03
C ILE A 64 11.08 -0.99 2.54
N LYS A 65 12.17 -1.65 2.20
CA LYS A 65 12.48 -2.20 0.88
C LYS A 65 12.28 -3.70 0.93
N GLU A 66 11.35 -4.22 0.16
CA GLU A 66 11.01 -5.64 0.10
C GLU A 66 11.10 -6.14 -1.35
N SER A 67 11.54 -7.37 -1.60
CA SER A 67 11.49 -7.92 -2.95
C SER A 67 10.05 -8.03 -3.44
N VAL A 68 9.81 -7.79 -4.74
CA VAL A 68 8.46 -7.92 -5.31
C VAL A 68 7.88 -9.31 -5.07
N ASP A 69 8.69 -10.36 -5.16
CA ASP A 69 8.25 -11.74 -4.94
C ASP A 69 7.76 -11.95 -3.51
N SER A 70 8.51 -11.45 -2.52
CA SER A 70 8.07 -11.48 -1.11
C SER A 70 6.80 -10.67 -0.92
N TRP A 71 6.78 -9.45 -1.46
CA TRP A 71 5.65 -8.54 -1.32
C TRP A 71 4.35 -9.08 -1.94
N LEU A 72 4.43 -9.85 -3.03
CA LEU A 72 3.28 -10.45 -3.71
C LEU A 72 2.89 -11.83 -3.16
N LYS A 73 3.64 -12.40 -2.24
CA LYS A 73 3.39 -13.76 -1.73
C LYS A 73 1.99 -13.93 -1.14
N SER A 74 1.48 -12.90 -0.46
CA SER A 74 0.15 -12.91 0.16
C SER A 74 -0.80 -11.83 -0.43
N ARG A 75 -0.33 -11.03 -1.38
CA ARG A 75 -1.06 -9.87 -1.93
C ARG A 75 -1.41 -10.08 -3.40
N LYS A 76 -2.57 -9.56 -3.81
CA LYS A 76 -3.00 -9.58 -5.21
C LYS A 76 -2.86 -8.19 -5.83
N ILE A 77 -2.20 -8.11 -6.97
CA ILE A 77 -2.08 -6.87 -7.74
C ILE A 77 -3.46 -6.39 -8.17
N LYS A 78 -3.75 -5.14 -7.89
CA LYS A 78 -4.95 -4.42 -8.36
C LYS A 78 -4.64 -3.49 -9.53
N SER A 79 -3.51 -2.81 -9.47
CA SER A 79 -3.04 -1.98 -10.57
C SER A 79 -1.53 -1.75 -10.51
N ILE A 80 -0.94 -1.55 -11.68
CA ILE A 80 0.41 -1.02 -11.86
C ILE A 80 0.26 0.21 -12.74
N LYS A 81 0.76 1.35 -12.28
CA LYS A 81 0.72 2.61 -13.01
C LYS A 81 2.15 3.10 -13.21
N PRO A 82 2.66 3.17 -14.45
CA PRO A 82 3.98 3.71 -14.70
C PRO A 82 4.02 5.19 -14.28
N THR A 83 5.17 5.60 -13.75
CA THR A 83 5.45 7.00 -13.43
C THR A 83 6.83 7.37 -13.96
N ASN A 84 7.15 8.66 -13.93
CA ASN A 84 8.47 9.17 -14.31
C ASN A 84 9.39 9.35 -13.08
N ILE A 85 9.15 8.63 -12.00
CA ILE A 85 9.96 8.72 -10.79
C ILE A 85 11.27 7.96 -11.02
N THR A 86 12.38 8.64 -10.79
CA THR A 86 13.70 8.04 -10.91
C THR A 86 14.06 7.21 -9.66
N ARG A 87 14.97 6.25 -9.83
CA ARG A 87 15.54 5.47 -8.73
C ARG A 87 16.11 6.35 -7.63
N ASP A 88 16.94 7.35 -7.99
CA ASP A 88 17.56 8.27 -7.03
C ASP A 88 16.52 8.99 -6.16
N LYS A 89 15.41 9.42 -6.75
CA LYS A 89 14.33 10.06 -5.99
C LYS A 89 13.72 9.09 -4.98
N ILE A 90 13.46 7.84 -5.36
CA ILE A 90 12.87 6.83 -4.49
C ILE A 90 13.82 6.53 -3.33
N GLU A 91 15.11 6.28 -3.63
CA GLU A 91 16.13 5.94 -2.64
C GLU A 91 16.40 7.11 -1.68
N ASN A 92 16.47 8.34 -2.18
CA ASN A 92 16.58 9.53 -1.33
C ASN A 92 15.37 9.69 -0.40
N MET A 93 14.16 9.45 -0.88
CA MET A 93 12.95 9.48 -0.03
C MET A 93 12.98 8.35 1.01
N TYR A 94 13.43 7.17 0.65
CA TYR A 94 13.62 6.06 1.57
C TYR A 94 14.61 6.40 2.70
N ILE A 95 15.76 6.99 2.36
CA ILE A 95 16.75 7.43 3.35
C ILE A 95 16.18 8.49 4.28
N ASN A 96 15.50 9.50 3.72
CA ASN A 96 14.97 10.62 4.49
C ASN A 96 13.74 10.25 5.35
N LEU A 97 12.93 9.31 4.91
CA LEU A 97 11.67 8.93 5.57
C LEU A 97 11.73 7.56 6.25
N GLY A 98 12.81 6.79 6.09
CA GLY A 98 12.95 5.46 6.65
C GLY A 98 12.84 5.40 8.17
N GLN A 99 13.19 6.49 8.86
CA GLN A 99 13.05 6.63 10.31
C GLN A 99 11.66 7.10 10.75
N LYS A 100 10.82 7.55 9.81
CA LYS A 100 9.48 8.03 10.12
C LYS A 100 8.56 6.84 10.40
N LYS A 101 7.98 6.83 11.58
CA LYS A 101 7.11 5.74 12.04
C LYS A 101 5.79 5.74 11.27
N PHE A 102 5.29 4.53 10.97
CA PHE A 102 3.97 4.35 10.40
C PHE A 102 2.90 4.94 11.31
N ASN A 103 1.96 5.64 10.70
CA ASN A 103 0.76 6.15 11.36
C ASN A 103 -0.40 6.10 10.36
N LEU A 104 -1.49 5.44 10.70
CA LEU A 104 -2.61 5.23 9.81
C LEU A 104 -3.18 6.54 9.23
N PHE A 105 -3.19 7.61 10.02
CA PHE A 105 -3.80 8.89 9.65
C PHE A 105 -2.82 9.88 9.03
N SER A 106 -1.55 9.87 9.44
CA SER A 106 -0.58 10.90 9.07
C SER A 106 0.61 10.41 8.26
N PHE A 107 0.90 9.11 8.27
CA PHE A 107 1.99 8.52 7.47
C PHE A 107 1.77 7.03 7.23
N ASN A 108 0.84 6.69 6.35
CA ASN A 108 0.55 5.33 5.90
C ASN A 108 1.22 5.01 4.55
N CYS A 109 1.01 3.78 4.05
CA CYS A 109 1.59 3.32 2.78
C CYS A 109 1.15 4.18 1.59
N GLU A 110 -0.10 4.65 1.59
CA GLU A 110 -0.64 5.48 0.53
C GLU A 110 -0.01 6.87 0.55
N GLN A 111 0.08 7.49 1.73
CA GLN A 111 0.72 8.80 1.90
C GLN A 111 2.20 8.77 1.52
N PHE A 112 2.95 7.71 1.88
CA PHE A 112 4.32 7.53 1.44
C PHE A 112 4.40 7.45 -0.09
N ALA A 113 3.62 6.57 -0.71
CA ALA A 113 3.67 6.35 -2.16
C ALA A 113 3.29 7.62 -2.95
N TYR A 114 2.27 8.37 -2.51
CA TYR A 114 1.89 9.64 -3.13
C TYR A 114 2.93 10.74 -2.87
N PHE A 115 3.53 10.77 -1.68
CA PHE A 115 4.59 11.74 -1.40
C PHE A 115 5.81 11.53 -2.30
N VAL A 116 6.24 10.30 -2.50
CA VAL A 116 7.32 9.97 -3.44
C VAL A 116 6.93 10.37 -4.86
N LYS A 117 5.69 10.07 -5.27
CA LYS A 117 5.19 10.34 -6.62
C LYS A 117 5.01 11.83 -6.89
N ASP A 118 4.22 12.51 -6.07
CA ASP A 118 3.67 13.84 -6.34
C ASP A 118 4.23 14.92 -5.39
N GLY A 119 4.95 14.54 -4.33
CA GLY A 119 5.38 15.44 -3.25
C GLY A 119 4.26 15.76 -2.25
N GLU A 120 3.13 15.08 -2.29
CA GLU A 120 1.96 15.36 -1.46
C GLU A 120 1.63 14.20 -0.51
N TYR A 121 1.46 14.50 0.77
CA TYR A 121 0.94 13.55 1.75
C TYR A 121 -0.58 13.43 1.62
N LYS A 122 -1.04 12.56 0.72
CA LYS A 122 -2.47 12.32 0.52
C LYS A 122 -2.80 10.84 0.67
N SER A 123 -4.00 10.55 1.18
CA SER A 123 -4.55 9.21 1.27
C SER A 123 -6.03 9.25 0.83
N PRO A 124 -6.28 9.09 -0.48
CA PRO A 124 -7.64 9.01 -1.01
C PRO A 124 -8.49 7.95 -0.33
N GLN A 125 -7.89 6.79 0.00
CA GLN A 125 -8.61 5.72 0.69
C GLN A 125 -9.05 6.14 2.10
N LEU A 126 -8.17 6.80 2.86
CA LEU A 126 -8.52 7.31 4.19
C LEU A 126 -9.60 8.40 4.11
N ALA A 127 -9.51 9.30 3.12
CA ALA A 127 -10.55 10.31 2.89
C ALA A 127 -11.90 9.68 2.55
N TRP A 128 -11.93 8.63 1.73
CA TRP A 128 -13.14 7.89 1.40
C TRP A 128 -13.76 7.21 2.62
N TYR A 129 -12.98 6.51 3.43
CA TYR A 129 -13.48 5.89 4.65
C TYR A 129 -13.97 6.93 5.67
N GLY A 130 -13.29 8.06 5.78
CA GLY A 130 -13.74 9.18 6.62
C GLY A 130 -15.09 9.72 6.17
N ALA A 131 -15.30 9.90 4.87
CA ALA A 131 -16.58 10.33 4.31
C ALA A 131 -17.71 9.31 4.57
N LEU A 132 -17.44 8.02 4.40
CA LEU A 132 -18.41 6.95 4.69
C LEU A 132 -18.78 6.91 6.17
N ALA A 133 -17.81 7.04 7.07
CA ALA A 133 -18.06 7.08 8.51
C ALA A 133 -18.92 8.27 8.92
N LEU A 134 -18.65 9.44 8.33
CA LEU A 134 -19.46 10.65 8.56
C LEU A 134 -20.91 10.48 8.08
N MET A 135 -21.11 9.96 6.86
CA MET A 135 -22.45 9.70 6.32
C MET A 135 -23.22 8.68 7.17
N GLY A 136 -22.55 7.60 7.59
CA GLY A 136 -23.14 6.60 8.48
C GLY A 136 -23.55 7.18 9.84
N GLY A 137 -22.71 8.04 10.41
CA GLY A 137 -23.01 8.75 11.66
C GLY A 137 -24.22 9.67 11.54
N ILE A 138 -24.32 10.42 10.45
CA ILE A 138 -25.49 11.29 10.17
C ILE A 138 -26.76 10.45 10.03
N ALA A 139 -26.72 9.36 9.25
CA ALA A 139 -27.87 8.48 9.05
C ALA A 139 -28.36 7.87 10.37
N LEU A 140 -27.42 7.44 11.23
CA LEU A 140 -27.74 6.91 12.55
C LEU A 140 -28.37 7.99 13.45
N ALA A 141 -27.82 9.20 13.46
CA ALA A 141 -28.38 10.33 14.23
C ALA A 141 -29.81 10.66 13.81
N VAL A 142 -30.09 10.74 12.51
CA VAL A 142 -31.43 10.96 11.95
C VAL A 142 -32.37 9.81 12.34
N TRP A 143 -31.92 8.55 12.28
CA TRP A 143 -32.74 7.42 12.69
C TRP A 143 -33.13 7.48 14.18
N ILE A 144 -32.15 7.76 15.07
CA ILE A 144 -32.37 7.91 16.51
C ILE A 144 -33.37 9.06 16.79
N TYR A 145 -33.17 10.20 16.11
CA TYR A 145 -34.08 11.37 16.27
C TYR A 145 -35.51 11.03 15.89
N ASN A 146 -35.71 10.35 14.75
CA ASN A 146 -37.07 9.98 14.30
C ASN A 146 -37.69 8.91 15.20
N LYS A 147 -36.89 8.01 15.80
CA LYS A 147 -37.42 7.03 16.75
C LYS A 147 -37.92 7.63 18.05
N LYS A 148 -37.31 8.75 18.51
CA LYS A 148 -37.76 9.46 19.73
C LYS A 148 -39.04 10.26 19.53
N LYS A 149 -39.45 10.53 18.28
CA LYS A 149 -40.67 11.25 17.96
C LYS A 149 -41.93 10.38 17.80
N ARG A 150 -41.75 9.07 17.78
CA ARG A 150 -42.83 8.06 17.75
C ARG A 150 -43.13 7.56 19.15
#